data_bf89ddaf56ae6550e44767b41cfba921
#
_entry.id   bf89ddaf56ae6550e44767b41cfba921
#
_cell.length_a   1.000
_cell.length_b   1.000
_cell.length_c   1.000
_cell.angle_alpha   90.00
_cell.angle_beta   90.00
_cell.angle_gamma   90.00
#
_symmetry.space_group_name_H-M   'P 1'
#
loop_
_entity.id
_entity.type
_entity.pdbx_description
1 polymer ?
#
loop_
_entity_poly.entity_id
_entity_poly.type
_entity_poly.pdbx_seq_one_letter_code
_entity_poly.pdbx_strand_id
1 'polypeptide(L)'
;ALGMSSLNLVQRYVLALENQGRILRTRLGSIALPKHLDAGKNKITPLVGDIACGQPSFAEENIEASYALPEAIFGKGELFMLHTHGDSMIDAGIREGDLIVVRKQNTADDGQIVVALIDGEATLKRLFHRNGKIVLHPENRQMQDIVMENCEIQGVLVSCIKMY
;
A
#
# COMPACT_ATOMS: atom_id res chain seq x y z
N ALA A 1 49.73 15.40 2.10
CA ALA A 1 49.49 15.43 0.61
C ALA A 1 48.32 14.55 0.18
N LEU A 2 47.58 13.91 1.07
CA LEU A 2 46.42 13.03 0.73
C LEU A 2 45.06 13.74 0.70
N GLY A 3 44.97 15.03 1.05
CA GLY A 3 43.72 15.77 1.16
C GLY A 3 43.18 16.40 -0.14
N MET A 4 44.03 16.60 -1.16
CA MET A 4 43.58 17.32 -2.39
C MET A 4 43.00 16.40 -3.47
N SER A 5 43.32 15.12 -3.47
CA SER A 5 42.78 14.19 -4.48
C SER A 5 41.33 13.77 -4.21
N SER A 6 40.88 13.77 -2.95
CA SER A 6 39.52 13.37 -2.58
C SER A 6 38.47 14.44 -2.93
N LEU A 7 38.80 15.73 -2.78
CA LEU A 7 37.88 16.83 -3.14
C LEU A 7 37.62 16.89 -4.65
N ASN A 8 38.66 16.70 -5.47
CA ASN A 8 38.54 16.65 -6.92
C ASN A 8 37.71 15.45 -7.38
N LEU A 9 37.78 14.31 -6.68
CA LEU A 9 37.00 13.13 -7.00
C LEU A 9 35.51 13.37 -6.73
N VAL A 10 35.18 13.89 -5.55
CA VAL A 10 33.80 14.25 -5.17
C VAL A 10 33.20 15.25 -6.15
N GLN A 11 33.95 16.31 -6.50
CA GLN A 11 33.49 17.32 -7.47
C GLN A 11 33.20 16.71 -8.85
N ARG A 12 34.03 15.77 -9.32
CA ARG A 12 33.82 15.06 -10.58
C ARG A 12 32.55 14.21 -10.56
N TYR A 13 32.28 13.49 -9.46
CA TYR A 13 31.05 12.71 -9.31
C TYR A 13 29.82 13.60 -9.26
N VAL A 14 29.87 14.71 -8.49
CA VAL A 14 28.78 15.68 -8.44
C VAL A 14 28.47 16.26 -9.81
N LEU A 15 29.49 16.68 -10.57
CA LEU A 15 29.32 17.15 -11.94
C LEU A 15 28.76 16.09 -12.90
N ALA A 16 29.22 14.85 -12.76
CA ALA A 16 28.70 13.74 -13.57
C ALA A 16 27.21 13.48 -13.29
N LEU A 17 26.79 13.51 -12.02
CA LEU A 17 25.39 13.35 -11.63
C LEU A 17 24.53 14.54 -12.08
N GLU A 18 25.07 15.76 -12.03
CA GLU A 18 24.41 16.97 -12.52
C GLU A 18 24.21 16.91 -14.04
N ASN A 19 25.23 16.51 -14.80
CA ASN A 19 25.14 16.33 -16.25
C ASN A 19 24.17 15.21 -16.66
N GLN A 20 23.99 14.19 -15.82
CA GLN A 20 23.00 13.14 -16.01
C GLN A 20 21.59 13.56 -15.59
N GLY A 21 21.39 14.79 -15.07
CA GLY A 21 20.11 15.27 -14.58
C GLY A 21 19.61 14.58 -13.29
N ARG A 22 20.51 13.88 -12.58
CA ARG A 22 20.18 13.16 -11.34
C ARG A 22 20.22 14.04 -10.11
N ILE A 23 20.89 15.18 -10.19
CA ILE A 23 20.90 16.22 -9.16
C ILE A 23 20.84 17.59 -9.81
N LEU A 24 20.40 18.60 -9.06
CA LEU A 24 20.39 20.01 -9.46
C LEU A 24 21.19 20.82 -8.45
N ARG A 25 21.92 21.86 -8.92
CA ARG A 25 22.46 22.89 -8.03
C ARG A 25 21.42 23.98 -7.85
N THR A 26 21.15 24.32 -6.61
CA THR A 26 20.33 25.48 -6.29
C THR A 26 21.14 26.76 -6.47
N ARG A 27 20.45 27.92 -6.55
CA ARG A 27 21.11 29.24 -6.61
C ARG A 27 22.02 29.53 -5.41
N LEU A 28 21.81 28.84 -4.29
CA LEU A 28 22.60 28.96 -3.07
C LEU A 28 23.76 27.95 -3.02
N GLY A 29 24.03 27.20 -4.10
CA GLY A 29 25.10 26.23 -4.17
C GLY A 29 24.80 24.86 -3.51
N SER A 30 23.61 24.69 -2.94
CA SER A 30 23.17 23.41 -2.37
C SER A 30 22.82 22.42 -3.48
N ILE A 31 22.94 21.12 -3.17
CA ILE A 31 22.53 20.03 -4.07
C ILE A 31 21.09 19.64 -3.74
N ALA A 32 20.24 19.55 -4.76
CA ALA A 32 18.85 19.09 -4.66
C ALA A 32 18.58 18.00 -5.67
N LEU A 33 17.60 17.15 -5.41
CA LEU A 33 17.06 16.22 -6.40
C LEU A 33 16.13 16.96 -7.38
N PRO A 34 16.17 16.64 -8.69
CA PRO A 34 15.16 17.12 -9.62
C PRO A 34 13.76 16.74 -9.17
N LYS A 35 12.76 17.59 -9.41
CA LYS A 35 11.38 17.33 -8.98
C LYS A 35 10.81 15.99 -9.44
N HIS A 36 11.23 15.50 -10.60
CA HIS A 36 10.82 14.19 -11.12
C HIS A 36 11.54 13.00 -10.45
N LEU A 37 12.65 13.27 -9.72
CA LEU A 37 13.35 12.30 -8.86
C LEU A 37 13.05 12.53 -7.37
N ASP A 38 12.39 13.63 -7.05
CA ASP A 38 11.82 13.83 -5.73
C ASP A 38 10.61 12.89 -5.63
N ALA A 39 10.86 11.69 -5.11
CA ALA A 39 9.86 10.63 -4.97
C ALA A 39 8.70 11.01 -4.04
N GLY A 40 8.56 12.30 -3.68
CA GLY A 40 7.58 12.80 -2.74
C GLY A 40 7.79 12.23 -1.34
N LYS A 41 6.82 12.43 -0.48
CA LYS A 41 6.80 11.77 0.83
C LYS A 41 6.52 10.28 0.62
N ASN A 42 7.51 9.45 0.85
CA ASN A 42 7.33 8.01 0.93
C ASN A 42 6.82 7.66 2.32
N LYS A 43 5.88 6.74 2.36
CA LYS A 43 5.33 6.21 3.59
C LYS A 43 5.81 4.78 3.79
N ILE A 44 6.42 4.52 4.93
CA ILE A 44 6.76 3.14 5.30
C ILE A 44 5.45 2.40 5.58
N THR A 45 5.19 1.38 4.81
CA THR A 45 3.95 0.62 4.81
C THR A 45 4.27 -0.83 5.15
N PRO A 46 3.79 -1.34 6.29
CA PRO A 46 4.05 -2.70 6.71
C PRO A 46 3.24 -3.70 5.86
N LEU A 47 3.86 -4.82 5.53
CA LEU A 47 3.21 -6.04 5.08
C LEU A 47 2.94 -6.90 6.33
N VAL A 48 1.69 -7.06 6.69
CA VAL A 48 1.27 -7.71 7.94
C VAL A 48 0.73 -9.14 7.73
N GLY A 49 1.21 -9.80 6.69
CA GLY A 49 0.91 -11.20 6.40
C GLY A 49 -0.36 -11.44 5.60
N ASP A 50 -1.06 -12.51 5.91
CA ASP A 50 -2.16 -13.04 5.12
C ASP A 50 -3.53 -12.59 5.61
N ILE A 51 -4.48 -12.38 4.70
CA ILE A 51 -5.87 -12.06 5.06
C ILE A 51 -6.52 -13.22 5.85
N ALA A 52 -6.17 -14.46 5.55
CA ALA A 52 -6.81 -15.64 6.14
C ALA A 52 -6.36 -16.01 7.56
N CYS A 53 -5.45 -15.27 8.18
CA CYS A 53 -4.83 -15.62 9.46
C CYS A 53 -5.34 -14.82 10.67
N GLY A 54 -6.57 -14.33 10.64
CA GLY A 54 -7.17 -13.56 11.74
C GLY A 54 -7.07 -12.05 11.56
N GLN A 55 -7.08 -11.30 12.66
CA GLN A 55 -6.96 -9.84 12.60
C GLN A 55 -5.59 -9.42 12.09
N PRO A 56 -5.50 -8.44 11.15
CA PRO A 56 -4.23 -7.85 10.78
C PRO A 56 -3.53 -7.30 12.03
N SER A 57 -2.48 -7.96 12.46
CA SER A 57 -1.75 -7.55 13.66
C SER A 57 -0.57 -6.69 13.28
N PHE A 58 -0.55 -5.45 13.80
CA PHE A 58 0.54 -4.49 13.63
C PHE A 58 1.65 -4.62 14.67
N ALA A 59 1.65 -5.70 15.46
CA ALA A 59 2.78 -6.01 16.33
C ALA A 59 4.03 -6.28 15.48
N GLU A 60 5.20 -5.79 15.91
CA GLU A 60 6.45 -5.91 15.14
C GLU A 60 6.77 -7.35 14.73
N GLU A 61 6.40 -8.32 15.56
CA GLU A 61 6.58 -9.75 15.33
C GLU A 61 5.75 -10.33 14.18
N ASN A 62 4.69 -9.60 13.74
CA ASN A 62 3.81 -10.02 12.64
C ASN A 62 4.05 -9.23 11.36
N ILE A 63 5.03 -8.33 11.34
CA ILE A 63 5.41 -7.57 10.14
C ILE A 63 6.45 -8.40 9.37
N GLU A 64 6.03 -8.93 8.21
CA GLU A 64 6.90 -9.72 7.34
C GLU A 64 7.93 -8.86 6.60
N ALA A 65 7.51 -7.68 6.18
CA ALA A 65 8.32 -6.72 5.45
C ALA A 65 7.77 -5.29 5.60
N SER A 66 8.54 -4.30 5.18
CA SER A 66 8.08 -2.91 5.09
C SER A 66 8.52 -2.29 3.77
N TYR A 67 7.60 -1.61 3.09
CA TYR A 67 7.82 -1.00 1.78
C TYR A 67 7.64 0.51 1.85
N ALA A 68 8.48 1.24 1.13
CA ALA A 68 8.35 2.68 0.97
C ALA A 68 7.41 3.00 -0.19
N LEU A 69 6.14 3.30 0.10
CA LEU A 69 5.13 3.62 -0.91
C LEU A 69 5.00 5.13 -1.11
N PRO A 70 5.04 5.63 -2.37
CA PRO A 70 4.87 7.05 -2.68
C PRO A 70 3.45 7.55 -2.33
N GLU A 71 3.36 8.56 -1.45
CA GLU A 71 2.08 9.18 -1.10
C GLU A 71 1.34 9.77 -2.32
N ALA A 72 2.08 10.21 -3.32
CA ALA A 72 1.53 10.72 -4.57
C ALA A 72 0.72 9.69 -5.37
N ILE A 73 1.02 8.38 -5.20
CA ILE A 73 0.35 7.27 -5.89
C ILE A 73 -0.74 6.66 -5.00
N PHE A 74 -0.40 6.37 -3.73
CA PHE A 74 -1.26 5.61 -2.83
C PHE A 74 -2.11 6.51 -1.92
N GLY A 75 -1.91 7.84 -1.99
CA GLY A 75 -2.65 8.82 -1.21
C GLY A 75 -2.17 8.93 0.24
N LYS A 76 -2.88 9.80 0.97
CA LYS A 76 -2.62 10.06 2.39
C LYS A 76 -3.33 9.04 3.28
N GLY A 77 -2.90 8.97 4.54
CA GLY A 77 -3.48 8.09 5.54
C GLY A 77 -2.51 6.99 5.98
N GLU A 78 -2.86 6.23 6.97
CA GLU A 78 -2.11 5.06 7.41
C GLU A 78 -2.40 3.90 6.45
N LEU A 79 -1.35 3.29 5.91
CA LEU A 79 -1.44 2.19 4.95
C LEU A 79 -0.84 0.93 5.56
N PHE A 80 -1.38 -0.21 5.15
CA PHE A 80 -0.79 -1.52 5.38
C PHE A 80 -0.99 -2.40 4.15
N MET A 81 -0.25 -3.48 4.06
CA MET A 81 -0.30 -4.42 2.96
C MET A 81 -0.63 -5.82 3.48
N LEU A 82 -1.31 -6.59 2.64
CA LEU A 82 -1.67 -7.99 2.90
C LEU A 82 -1.47 -8.80 1.62
N HIS A 83 -1.18 -10.10 1.80
CA HIS A 83 -1.35 -11.09 0.75
C HIS A 83 -2.82 -11.48 0.63
N THR A 84 -3.28 -11.74 -0.59
CA THR A 84 -4.63 -12.22 -0.84
C THR A 84 -4.66 -13.74 -0.93
N HIS A 85 -5.73 -14.34 -0.40
CA HIS A 85 -5.99 -15.77 -0.49
C HIS A 85 -7.35 -16.05 -1.09
N GLY A 86 -7.43 -17.16 -1.83
CA GLY A 86 -8.64 -17.62 -2.46
C GLY A 86 -9.08 -16.79 -3.66
N ASP A 87 -10.28 -17.08 -4.12
CA ASP A 87 -10.82 -16.61 -5.39
C ASP A 87 -12.05 -15.71 -5.27
N SER A 88 -12.38 -15.28 -4.06
CA SER A 88 -13.60 -14.49 -3.80
C SER A 88 -13.65 -13.13 -4.50
N MET A 89 -12.53 -12.63 -5.03
CA MET A 89 -12.41 -11.32 -5.67
C MET A 89 -11.88 -11.40 -7.12
N ILE A 90 -11.98 -12.55 -7.77
CA ILE A 90 -11.41 -12.80 -9.11
C ILE A 90 -12.05 -11.94 -10.20
N ASP A 91 -13.36 -11.64 -10.11
CA ASP A 91 -14.05 -10.81 -11.09
C ASP A 91 -13.67 -9.32 -10.94
N ALA A 92 -13.15 -8.90 -9.77
CA ALA A 92 -12.48 -7.60 -9.58
C ALA A 92 -11.00 -7.64 -10.01
N GLY A 93 -10.52 -8.77 -10.54
CA GLY A 93 -9.15 -8.95 -10.98
C GLY A 93 -8.16 -9.18 -9.84
N ILE A 94 -8.59 -9.44 -8.62
CA ILE A 94 -7.73 -9.75 -7.47
C ILE A 94 -7.70 -11.27 -7.30
N ARG A 95 -6.49 -11.83 -7.29
CA ARG A 95 -6.26 -13.28 -7.24
C ARG A 95 -5.42 -13.66 -6.03
N GLU A 96 -5.45 -14.92 -5.68
CA GLU A 96 -4.54 -15.47 -4.69
C GLU A 96 -3.08 -15.12 -4.97
N GLY A 97 -2.35 -14.71 -3.93
CA GLY A 97 -0.95 -14.29 -4.01
C GLY A 97 -0.74 -12.85 -4.45
N ASP A 98 -1.79 -12.12 -4.84
CA ASP A 98 -1.66 -10.69 -5.10
C ASP A 98 -1.35 -9.94 -3.78
N LEU A 99 -0.60 -8.82 -3.88
CA LEU A 99 -0.40 -7.90 -2.77
C LEU A 99 -1.43 -6.78 -2.84
N ILE A 100 -2.16 -6.56 -1.76
CA ILE A 100 -3.07 -5.42 -1.66
C ILE A 100 -2.53 -4.34 -0.74
N VAL A 101 -2.76 -3.08 -1.12
CA VAL A 101 -2.51 -1.90 -0.30
C VAL A 101 -3.84 -1.41 0.25
N VAL A 102 -3.94 -1.33 1.54
CA VAL A 102 -5.17 -0.99 2.28
C VAL A 102 -4.94 0.29 3.08
N ARG A 103 -5.90 1.21 3.03
CA ARG A 103 -5.92 2.37 3.93
C ARG A 103 -6.68 1.99 5.18
N LYS A 104 -6.02 2.12 6.32
CA LYS A 104 -6.60 1.85 7.64
C LYS A 104 -7.69 2.85 7.96
N GLN A 105 -8.90 2.38 8.08
CA GLN A 105 -10.07 3.14 8.50
C GLN A 105 -11.19 2.17 8.90
N ASN A 106 -12.10 2.62 9.78
CA ASN A 106 -13.18 1.80 10.32
C ASN A 106 -14.54 2.05 9.65
N THR A 107 -14.57 2.87 8.60
CA THR A 107 -15.78 3.17 7.82
C THR A 107 -15.48 3.07 6.34
N ALA A 108 -16.49 2.75 5.54
CA ALA A 108 -16.38 2.73 4.08
C ALA A 108 -17.72 3.06 3.45
N ASP A 109 -17.67 3.55 2.21
CA ASP A 109 -18.84 3.86 1.40
C ASP A 109 -19.28 2.63 0.59
N ASP A 110 -20.55 2.63 0.17
CA ASP A 110 -21.10 1.60 -0.71
C ASP A 110 -20.28 1.48 -2.00
N GLY A 111 -20.01 0.24 -2.37
CA GLY A 111 -19.22 -0.08 -3.55
C GLY A 111 -17.71 -0.11 -3.34
N GLN A 112 -17.20 0.32 -2.20
CA GLN A 112 -15.78 0.17 -1.88
C GLN A 112 -15.42 -1.28 -1.54
N ILE A 113 -14.22 -1.69 -1.92
CA ILE A 113 -13.66 -2.97 -1.51
C ILE A 113 -12.97 -2.77 -0.17
N VAL A 114 -13.33 -3.59 0.81
CA VAL A 114 -12.89 -3.46 2.20
C VAL A 114 -12.23 -4.74 2.71
N VAL A 115 -11.31 -4.58 3.64
CA VAL A 115 -10.89 -5.64 4.54
C VAL A 115 -11.80 -5.57 5.77
N ALA A 116 -12.61 -6.61 5.98
CA ALA A 116 -13.54 -6.72 7.09
C ALA A 116 -13.24 -7.97 7.90
N LEU A 117 -13.59 -7.95 9.19
CA LEU A 117 -13.51 -9.12 10.05
C LEU A 117 -14.86 -9.81 10.12
N ILE A 118 -14.85 -11.12 9.90
CA ILE A 118 -15.98 -12.03 10.12
C ILE A 118 -15.50 -13.13 11.06
N ASP A 119 -16.12 -13.27 12.19
CA ASP A 119 -15.76 -14.28 13.23
C ASP A 119 -14.27 -14.24 13.62
N GLY A 120 -13.66 -13.05 13.56
CA GLY A 120 -12.25 -12.84 13.87
C GLY A 120 -11.28 -13.08 12.72
N GLU A 121 -11.76 -13.48 11.54
CA GLU A 121 -10.95 -13.67 10.34
C GLU A 121 -11.12 -12.51 9.36
N ALA A 122 -10.00 -12.02 8.82
CA ALA A 122 -10.02 -10.97 7.84
C ALA A 122 -10.47 -11.50 6.46
N THR A 123 -11.31 -10.74 5.77
CA THR A 123 -11.78 -11.06 4.43
C THR A 123 -11.83 -9.82 3.55
N LEU A 124 -11.60 -9.99 2.25
CA LEU A 124 -11.71 -8.92 1.26
C LEU A 124 -13.03 -9.07 0.48
N LYS A 125 -13.88 -8.05 0.54
CA LYS A 125 -15.19 -8.05 -0.12
C LYS A 125 -15.57 -6.63 -0.56
N ARG A 126 -16.54 -6.52 -1.47
CA ARG A 126 -17.17 -5.24 -1.75
C ARG A 126 -18.31 -4.98 -0.77
N LEU A 127 -18.28 -3.80 -0.16
CA LEU A 127 -19.24 -3.38 0.85
C LEU A 127 -20.47 -2.73 0.21
N PHE A 128 -21.65 -3.09 0.72
CA PHE A 128 -22.90 -2.38 0.50
C PHE A 128 -23.74 -2.30 1.77
N HIS A 129 -24.55 -1.26 1.90
CA HIS A 129 -25.56 -1.13 2.92
C HIS A 129 -26.95 -1.35 2.28
N ARG A 130 -27.69 -2.36 2.69
CA ARG A 130 -29.03 -2.67 2.15
C ARG A 130 -30.01 -3.02 3.27
N ASN A 131 -31.13 -2.32 3.32
CA ASN A 131 -32.20 -2.54 4.30
C ASN A 131 -31.70 -2.52 5.76
N GLY A 132 -30.78 -1.60 6.06
CA GLY A 132 -30.18 -1.47 7.40
C GLY A 132 -29.16 -2.55 7.75
N LYS A 133 -28.79 -3.41 6.81
CA LYS A 133 -27.79 -4.48 6.99
C LYS A 133 -26.54 -4.20 6.15
N ILE A 134 -25.45 -4.79 6.57
CA ILE A 134 -24.21 -4.83 5.83
C ILE A 134 -24.22 -6.04 4.91
N VAL A 135 -23.88 -5.81 3.65
CA VAL A 135 -23.73 -6.85 2.63
C VAL A 135 -22.28 -6.83 2.17
N LEU A 136 -21.56 -7.90 2.42
CA LEU A 136 -20.23 -8.14 1.92
C LEU A 136 -20.31 -9.02 0.66
N HIS A 137 -20.17 -8.39 -0.48
CA HIS A 137 -20.32 -9.00 -1.81
C HIS A 137 -18.98 -9.53 -2.31
N PRO A 138 -18.83 -10.83 -2.57
CA PRO A 138 -17.69 -11.37 -3.29
C PRO A 138 -17.74 -10.97 -4.76
N GLU A 139 -16.65 -10.56 -5.33
CA GLU A 139 -16.48 -10.37 -6.77
C GLU A 139 -16.14 -11.71 -7.42
N ASN A 140 -17.05 -12.68 -7.26
CA ASN A 140 -17.00 -14.01 -7.85
C ASN A 140 -18.45 -14.52 -8.02
N ARG A 141 -18.88 -14.73 -9.26
CA ARG A 141 -20.23 -15.16 -9.62
C ARG A 141 -20.66 -16.50 -9.05
N GLN A 142 -19.71 -17.31 -8.57
CA GLN A 142 -19.99 -18.62 -7.96
C GLN A 142 -20.24 -18.52 -6.45
N MET A 143 -20.04 -17.34 -5.86
CA MET A 143 -20.17 -17.11 -4.43
C MET A 143 -21.39 -16.24 -4.11
N GLN A 144 -21.91 -16.37 -2.90
CA GLN A 144 -23.08 -15.61 -2.44
C GLN A 144 -22.65 -14.46 -1.52
N ASP A 145 -23.51 -13.45 -1.45
CA ASP A 145 -23.39 -12.35 -0.50
C ASP A 145 -23.41 -12.84 0.95
N ILE A 146 -22.57 -12.23 1.76
CA ILE A 146 -22.61 -12.40 3.22
C ILE A 146 -23.37 -11.21 3.79
N VAL A 147 -24.52 -11.48 4.44
CA VAL A 147 -25.39 -10.45 5.01
C VAL A 147 -25.33 -10.52 6.52
N MET A 148 -25.05 -9.37 7.16
CA MET A 148 -24.93 -9.29 8.61
C MET A 148 -25.43 -7.96 9.17
N GLU A 149 -25.69 -7.90 10.46
CA GLU A 149 -26.13 -6.66 11.13
C GLU A 149 -24.97 -5.67 11.30
N ASN A 150 -23.79 -6.18 11.64
CA ASN A 150 -22.59 -5.39 11.87
C ASN A 150 -21.36 -6.14 11.39
N CYS A 151 -20.34 -5.43 10.91
CA CYS A 151 -19.01 -5.97 10.71
C CYS A 151 -17.94 -4.95 11.11
N GLU A 152 -16.78 -5.43 11.46
CA GLU A 152 -15.63 -4.59 11.78
C GLU A 152 -14.81 -4.36 10.51
N ILE A 153 -14.77 -3.12 10.04
CA ILE A 153 -13.96 -2.73 8.88
C ILE A 153 -12.55 -2.37 9.37
N GLN A 154 -11.54 -3.02 8.81
CA GLN A 154 -10.12 -2.77 9.10
C GLN A 154 -9.53 -1.72 8.14
N GLY A 155 -10.08 -1.62 6.94
CA GLY A 155 -9.62 -0.65 5.96
C GLY A 155 -10.27 -0.80 4.60
N VAL A 156 -9.95 0.16 3.74
CA VAL A 156 -10.43 0.22 2.34
C VAL A 156 -9.28 -0.03 1.38
N LEU A 157 -9.52 -0.86 0.37
CA LEU A 157 -8.58 -1.15 -0.70
C LEU A 157 -8.18 0.12 -1.44
N VAL A 158 -6.89 0.37 -1.55
CA VAL A 158 -6.31 1.46 -2.34
C VAL A 158 -5.79 0.96 -3.67
N SER A 159 -5.10 -0.18 -3.66
CA SER A 159 -4.47 -0.76 -4.85
C SER A 159 -4.24 -2.25 -4.69
N CYS A 160 -4.12 -2.93 -5.83
CA CYS A 160 -3.66 -4.31 -5.93
C CYS A 160 -2.38 -4.32 -6.78
N ILE A 161 -1.33 -4.94 -6.26
CA ILE A 161 -0.03 -5.09 -6.91
C ILE A 161 0.11 -6.54 -7.35
N LYS A 162 0.33 -6.73 -8.65
CA LYS A 162 0.52 -8.06 -9.24
C LYS A 162 1.99 -8.32 -9.51
N MET A 163 2.44 -9.49 -9.11
CA MET A 163 3.78 -10.00 -9.42
C MET A 163 3.65 -11.01 -10.55
N TYR A 164 4.47 -10.86 -11.61
CA TYR A 164 4.49 -11.74 -12.79
C TYR A 164 5.81 -12.49 -12.89
#